data_e50ef383e05a381cf6ffd001ac6ede92
#
_entry.id   e50ef383e05a381cf6ffd001ac6ede92
#
_cell.length_a   1.000
_cell.length_b   1.000
_cell.length_c   1.000
_cell.angle_alpha   90.00
_cell.angle_beta   90.00
_cell.angle_gamma   90.00
#
_symmetry.space_group_name_H-M   'P 1'
#
loop_
_entity.id
_entity.type
_entity.pdbx_description
1 polymer ?
#
loop_
_entity_poly.entity_id
_entity_poly.type
_entity_poly.pdbx_seq_one_letter_code
_entity_poly.pdbx_strand_id
1 'polypeptide(L)'
;SFFIYESCTISQYETHIQNLIDKGVSGFIIKNSGNIKNFNIKLDILKRLCIENEVALFELLRQNYYWDIIRYILDNVFDQEMALLKYHKVTNDNLKEYIFHKEATPKNIIELLYTIIDNPISMYYENLSCLATTYEEKSSFDLLDNIKEYSPEIRLRYNYLKQDAGKYNQYIIPITFIGNIPIKIVIDEKNRKLTNFDFVAIENAIDALRYSFTFDFAKNEIHKKYHRDIFFNLVNSQLNYDDTTEAANMLNLKEDAYYRVVSFHSIPEDQKEKYSLKQLDEVDIIADQISMFYPKDHIYKNVSQIVMLQKMDSDKEDDDSRKRLNELIDIVKKSISKRDQNTNFNVGVGEIVKGYRNLKNSYKQSRIAMKFMKIARRITGDINKSIVYYSKLGIFQSFIELDDINKLKKYVPCTITKLDNYDRKHNTELLHTLNSYIR
;
A
#
# COMPACT_ATOMS: atom_id res chain seq x y z
N SER A 1 7.04 11.61 30.34
CA SER A 1 7.27 10.20 29.99
C SER A 1 6.58 9.28 30.98
N PHE A 2 5.32 8.98 30.69
CA PHE A 2 4.47 8.09 31.50
C PHE A 2 4.93 6.63 31.53
N PHE A 3 5.55 6.17 30.45
CA PHE A 3 5.87 4.74 30.23
C PHE A 3 7.15 4.27 30.93
N ILE A 4 8.08 5.16 31.25
CA ILE A 4 9.32 4.81 31.93
C ILE A 4 9.07 4.25 33.33
N TYR A 5 7.99 4.70 34.00
CA TYR A 5 7.72 4.31 35.38
C TYR A 5 6.90 3.02 35.53
N GLU A 6 6.25 2.51 34.50
CA GLU A 6 5.49 1.25 34.57
C GLU A 6 6.43 0.03 34.69
N SER A 7 7.57 0.05 34.02
CA SER A 7 8.52 -1.05 33.95
C SER A 7 9.69 -0.96 34.94
N CYS A 8 9.88 0.19 35.64
CA CYS A 8 10.96 0.39 36.58
C CYS A 8 10.77 -0.42 37.87
N THR A 9 11.86 -0.99 38.41
CA THR A 9 11.93 -1.47 39.78
C THR A 9 11.87 -0.29 40.75
N ILE A 10 11.52 -0.56 42.03
CA ILE A 10 11.42 0.49 43.06
C ILE A 10 12.78 1.20 43.23
N SER A 11 13.87 0.48 43.23
CA SER A 11 15.24 1.03 43.37
C SER A 11 15.62 1.92 42.17
N GLN A 12 15.28 1.52 40.92
CA GLN A 12 15.51 2.32 39.72
C GLN A 12 14.67 3.61 39.73
N TYR A 13 13.44 3.52 40.23
CA TYR A 13 12.57 4.69 40.36
C TYR A 13 13.15 5.70 41.37
N GLU A 14 13.55 5.25 42.54
CA GLU A 14 14.15 6.10 43.61
C GLU A 14 15.40 6.80 43.09
N THR A 15 16.35 6.02 42.50
CA THR A 15 17.57 6.58 41.88
C THR A 15 17.27 7.61 40.82
N HIS A 16 16.26 7.36 39.96
CA HIS A 16 15.87 8.29 38.90
C HIS A 16 15.31 9.60 39.46
N ILE A 17 14.42 9.54 40.47
CA ILE A 17 13.87 10.72 41.11
C ILE A 17 14.98 11.53 41.78
N GLN A 18 15.90 10.88 42.50
CA GLN A 18 17.04 11.57 43.11
C GLN A 18 17.91 12.29 42.07
N ASN A 19 18.23 11.63 40.95
CA ASN A 19 18.97 12.23 39.83
C ASN A 19 18.28 13.47 39.23
N LEU A 20 16.94 13.49 39.21
CA LEU A 20 16.18 14.64 38.73
C LEU A 20 16.27 15.80 39.74
N ILE A 21 16.18 15.51 41.04
CA ILE A 21 16.34 16.49 42.10
C ILE A 21 17.75 17.10 42.07
N ASP A 22 18.78 16.26 41.95
CA ASP A 22 20.17 16.69 41.85
C ASP A 22 20.46 17.59 40.63
N LYS A 23 19.65 17.44 39.57
CA LYS A 23 19.68 18.29 38.37
C LYS A 23 18.90 19.60 38.53
N GLY A 24 18.34 19.89 39.69
CA GLY A 24 17.67 21.15 39.97
C GLY A 24 16.23 21.23 39.52
N VAL A 25 15.48 20.13 39.53
CA VAL A 25 14.04 20.13 39.22
C VAL A 25 13.31 20.98 40.27
N SER A 26 12.49 21.94 39.84
CA SER A 26 11.74 22.85 40.70
C SER A 26 10.51 22.22 41.39
N GLY A 27 10.01 21.09 40.85
CA GLY A 27 8.86 20.41 41.42
C GLY A 27 8.39 19.22 40.62
N PHE A 28 7.53 18.40 41.20
CA PHE A 28 6.91 17.24 40.58
C PHE A 28 5.40 17.41 40.55
N ILE A 29 4.79 17.01 39.45
CA ILE A 29 3.36 16.93 39.26
C ILE A 29 2.97 15.50 38.95
N ILE A 30 2.12 14.89 39.77
CA ILE A 30 1.69 13.50 39.61
C ILE A 30 0.17 13.42 39.47
N LYS A 31 -0.28 12.40 38.74
CA LYS A 31 -1.69 12.04 38.61
C LYS A 31 -1.88 10.54 38.81
N ASN A 32 -2.78 10.16 39.67
CA ASN A 32 -3.15 8.77 39.86
C ASN A 32 -4.07 8.30 38.74
N SER A 33 -3.52 7.63 37.74
CA SER A 33 -4.27 7.06 36.63
C SER A 33 -4.88 5.68 36.92
N GLY A 34 -4.59 5.10 38.09
CA GLY A 34 -5.10 3.78 38.49
C GLY A 34 -4.37 2.57 37.88
N ASN A 35 -3.52 2.78 36.87
CA ASN A 35 -2.93 1.70 36.06
C ASN A 35 -1.43 1.42 36.38
N ILE A 36 -0.83 2.17 37.32
CA ILE A 36 0.59 2.03 37.61
C ILE A 36 0.80 0.99 38.71
N LYS A 37 1.55 -0.06 38.40
CA LYS A 37 1.92 -1.10 39.36
C LYS A 37 2.74 -0.49 40.51
N ASN A 38 2.34 -0.80 41.75
CA ASN A 38 2.97 -0.27 42.98
C ASN A 38 2.89 1.27 43.11
N PHE A 39 1.85 1.90 42.60
CA PHE A 39 1.70 3.37 42.61
C PHE A 39 1.88 3.97 44.01
N ASN A 40 1.21 3.41 45.02
CA ASN A 40 1.27 3.96 46.40
C ASN A 40 2.71 3.92 46.95
N ILE A 41 3.46 2.85 46.73
CA ILE A 41 4.84 2.74 47.18
C ILE A 41 5.73 3.77 46.48
N LYS A 42 5.56 3.95 45.16
CA LYS A 42 6.31 4.95 44.40
C LYS A 42 5.93 6.37 44.83
N LEU A 43 4.68 6.60 45.14
CA LEU A 43 4.20 7.90 45.67
C LEU A 43 4.83 8.22 47.00
N ASP A 44 4.90 7.28 47.95
CA ASP A 44 5.49 7.48 49.24
C ASP A 44 7.00 7.77 49.16
N ILE A 45 7.72 7.09 48.27
CA ILE A 45 9.12 7.41 47.97
C ILE A 45 9.25 8.84 47.42
N LEU A 46 8.42 9.21 46.45
CA LEU A 46 8.46 10.56 45.91
C LEU A 46 8.19 11.63 46.95
N LYS A 47 7.16 11.40 47.79
CA LYS A 47 6.84 12.33 48.92
C LYS A 47 8.02 12.49 49.85
N ARG A 48 8.65 11.38 50.27
CA ARG A 48 9.82 11.43 51.13
C ARG A 48 10.98 12.22 50.50
N LEU A 49 11.35 11.91 49.25
CA LEU A 49 12.45 12.60 48.55
C LEU A 49 12.18 14.08 48.34
N CYS A 50 10.93 14.44 48.03
CA CYS A 50 10.52 15.84 47.89
C CYS A 50 10.61 16.62 49.19
N ILE A 51 10.22 16.01 50.33
CA ILE A 51 10.32 16.64 51.68
C ILE A 51 11.78 16.81 52.07
N GLU A 52 12.61 15.74 51.88
CA GLU A 52 14.03 15.76 52.24
C GLU A 52 14.85 16.80 51.46
N ASN A 53 14.42 17.14 50.21
CA ASN A 53 15.15 18.06 49.34
C ASN A 53 14.40 19.40 49.11
N GLU A 54 13.35 19.68 49.85
CA GLU A 54 12.54 20.92 49.75
C GLU A 54 11.96 21.16 48.34
N VAL A 55 11.61 20.11 47.61
CA VAL A 55 11.07 20.17 46.25
C VAL A 55 9.55 20.10 46.27
N ALA A 56 8.89 21.01 45.53
CA ALA A 56 7.43 21.06 45.48
C ALA A 56 6.83 19.80 44.84
N LEU A 57 5.75 19.25 45.44
CA LEU A 57 5.01 18.12 44.90
C LEU A 57 3.51 18.46 44.83
N PHE A 58 2.95 18.33 43.62
CA PHE A 58 1.53 18.56 43.37
C PHE A 58 0.87 17.27 42.91
N GLU A 59 -0.27 16.91 43.51
CA GLU A 59 -1.11 15.82 43.07
C GLU A 59 -2.30 16.36 42.29
N LEU A 60 -2.49 15.85 41.07
CA LEU A 60 -3.61 16.22 40.21
C LEU A 60 -4.83 15.36 40.51
N LEU A 61 -5.97 15.97 40.63
CA LEU A 61 -7.24 15.27 40.68
C LEU A 61 -7.48 14.52 39.37
N ARG A 62 -8.19 13.38 39.44
CA ARG A 62 -8.47 12.54 38.26
C ARG A 62 -9.13 13.29 37.08
N GLN A 63 -9.93 14.29 37.39
CA GLN A 63 -10.65 15.12 36.43
C GLN A 63 -9.79 16.18 35.73
N ASN A 64 -8.57 16.46 36.25
CA ASN A 64 -7.70 17.46 35.64
C ASN A 64 -6.76 16.82 34.63
N TYR A 65 -6.54 17.49 33.52
CA TYR A 65 -5.64 17.00 32.47
C TYR A 65 -4.24 17.58 32.64
N TYR A 66 -3.21 16.78 32.44
CA TYR A 66 -1.81 17.21 32.45
C TYR A 66 -1.55 18.38 31.51
N TRP A 67 -2.17 18.32 30.36
CA TRP A 67 -2.00 19.31 29.31
C TRP A 67 -2.49 20.69 29.67
N ASP A 68 -3.52 20.81 30.49
CA ASP A 68 -4.01 22.10 30.97
C ASP A 68 -3.01 22.76 31.90
N ILE A 69 -2.32 21.98 32.72
CA ILE A 69 -1.29 22.48 33.62
C ILE A 69 -0.02 22.86 32.87
N ILE A 70 0.42 22.00 31.93
CA ILE A 70 1.55 22.31 31.06
C ILE A 70 1.27 23.60 30.30
N ARG A 71 0.08 23.76 29.75
CA ARG A 71 -0.37 24.99 29.08
C ARG A 71 -0.33 26.19 30.01
N TYR A 72 -0.92 26.09 31.20
CA TYR A 72 -0.94 27.18 32.19
C TYR A 72 0.47 27.62 32.60
N ILE A 73 1.38 26.69 32.84
CA ILE A 73 2.77 27.00 33.16
C ILE A 73 3.47 27.68 31.98
N LEU A 74 3.28 27.18 30.76
CA LEU A 74 3.89 27.75 29.54
C LEU A 74 3.35 29.17 29.27
N ASP A 75 2.03 29.38 29.40
CA ASP A 75 1.38 30.68 29.17
C ASP A 75 1.84 31.75 30.17
N ASN A 76 2.18 31.34 31.42
CA ASN A 76 2.58 32.27 32.46
C ASN A 76 4.12 32.50 32.54
N VAL A 77 4.91 31.59 31.99
CA VAL A 77 6.40 31.67 32.09
C VAL A 77 7.03 32.20 30.82
N PHE A 78 6.36 32.08 29.68
CA PHE A 78 6.91 32.46 28.37
C PHE A 78 5.94 33.33 27.57
N ASP A 79 6.49 34.17 26.67
CA ASP A 79 5.71 34.83 25.63
C ASP A 79 4.95 33.77 24.80
N GLN A 80 3.72 34.09 24.37
CA GLN A 80 2.81 33.15 23.72
C GLN A 80 3.46 32.40 22.54
N GLU A 81 4.25 33.07 21.73
CA GLU A 81 4.94 32.43 20.60
C GLU A 81 5.99 31.41 21.06
N MET A 82 6.75 31.73 22.09
CA MET A 82 7.76 30.85 22.67
C MET A 82 7.09 29.65 23.37
N ALA A 83 5.95 29.87 24.02
CA ALA A 83 5.16 28.82 24.65
C ALA A 83 4.62 27.83 23.60
N LEU A 84 4.07 28.32 22.49
CA LEU A 84 3.61 27.48 21.37
C LEU A 84 4.75 26.67 20.74
N LEU A 85 5.92 27.27 20.57
CA LEU A 85 7.09 26.58 19.98
C LEU A 85 7.58 25.44 20.90
N LYS A 86 7.68 25.69 22.21
CA LYS A 86 8.05 24.67 23.18
C LYS A 86 7.01 23.57 23.30
N TYR A 87 5.74 23.94 23.28
CA TYR A 87 4.64 22.98 23.28
C TYR A 87 4.66 22.09 22.03
N HIS A 88 4.87 22.68 20.85
CA HIS A 88 5.06 21.95 19.61
C HIS A 88 6.18 20.91 19.74
N LYS A 89 7.35 21.32 20.24
CA LYS A 89 8.48 20.41 20.41
C LYS A 89 8.16 19.26 21.36
N VAL A 90 7.63 19.56 22.54
CA VAL A 90 7.31 18.53 23.56
C VAL A 90 6.25 17.56 23.06
N THR A 91 5.20 18.07 22.43
CA THR A 91 4.11 17.22 21.87
C THR A 91 4.62 16.34 20.74
N ASN A 92 5.45 16.90 19.84
CA ASN A 92 6.05 16.17 18.73
C ASN A 92 7.01 15.06 19.23
N ASP A 93 7.85 15.37 20.23
CA ASP A 93 8.79 14.39 20.78
C ASP A 93 8.03 13.26 21.49
N ASN A 94 6.98 13.56 22.24
CA ASN A 94 6.13 12.54 22.87
C ASN A 94 5.41 11.65 21.84
N LEU A 95 4.87 12.22 20.77
CA LEU A 95 4.23 11.47 19.70
C LEU A 95 5.23 10.59 18.95
N LYS A 96 6.43 11.10 18.69
CA LYS A 96 7.51 10.31 18.06
C LYS A 96 7.96 9.16 18.94
N GLU A 97 8.21 9.40 20.22
CA GLU A 97 8.55 8.34 21.18
C GLU A 97 7.49 7.26 21.21
N TYR A 98 6.21 7.63 21.18
CA TYR A 98 5.10 6.68 21.09
C TYR A 98 5.14 5.84 19.83
N ILE A 99 5.42 6.45 18.66
CA ILE A 99 5.50 5.75 17.38
C ILE A 99 6.65 4.74 17.36
N PHE A 100 7.81 5.08 17.94
CA PHE A 100 9.00 4.22 17.91
C PHE A 100 8.91 3.05 18.90
N HIS A 101 8.16 3.18 19.98
CA HIS A 101 8.10 2.17 21.03
C HIS A 101 6.86 1.26 21.01
N LYS A 102 5.83 1.60 20.24
CA LYS A 102 4.62 0.77 20.08
C LYS A 102 4.27 0.67 18.60
N GLU A 103 3.57 -0.39 18.20
CA GLU A 103 2.93 -0.43 16.88
C GLU A 103 1.91 0.72 16.81
N ALA A 104 2.34 1.83 16.25
CA ALA A 104 1.56 3.05 16.16
C ALA A 104 0.51 2.92 15.05
N THR A 105 -0.61 2.31 15.39
CA THR A 105 -1.78 2.29 14.50
C THR A 105 -2.43 3.68 14.45
N PRO A 106 -3.11 4.05 13.34
CA PRO A 106 -3.86 5.30 13.26
C PRO A 106 -4.83 5.48 14.44
N LYS A 107 -5.46 4.39 14.91
CA LYS A 107 -6.36 4.40 16.05
C LYS A 107 -5.65 4.85 17.33
N ASN A 108 -4.51 4.27 17.64
CA ASN A 108 -3.76 4.58 18.85
C ASN A 108 -3.26 6.05 18.86
N ILE A 109 -2.90 6.57 17.67
CA ILE A 109 -2.46 7.97 17.54
C ILE A 109 -3.62 8.95 17.82
N ILE A 110 -4.82 8.69 17.27
CA ILE A 110 -5.96 9.56 17.56
C ILE A 110 -6.46 9.41 19.01
N GLU A 111 -6.34 8.24 19.62
CA GLU A 111 -6.63 8.06 21.06
C GLU A 111 -5.66 8.86 21.93
N LEU A 112 -4.37 8.89 21.58
CA LEU A 112 -3.41 9.76 22.26
C LEU A 112 -3.75 11.24 22.07
N LEU A 113 -4.08 11.66 20.85
CA LEU A 113 -4.50 13.03 20.56
C LEU A 113 -5.77 13.39 21.35
N TYR A 114 -6.74 12.47 21.46
CA TYR A 114 -7.94 12.66 22.27
C TYR A 114 -7.61 12.99 23.73
N THR A 115 -6.61 12.31 24.32
CA THR A 115 -6.19 12.63 25.71
C THR A 115 -5.58 14.02 25.85
N ILE A 116 -5.12 14.62 24.75
CA ILE A 116 -4.51 15.97 24.73
C ILE A 116 -5.58 17.04 24.54
N ILE A 117 -6.44 16.88 23.53
CA ILE A 117 -7.40 17.92 23.15
C ILE A 117 -8.76 17.78 23.84
N ASP A 118 -9.03 16.65 24.49
CA ASP A 118 -10.27 16.32 25.18
C ASP A 118 -11.53 16.49 24.29
N ASN A 119 -11.42 16.24 23.02
CA ASN A 119 -12.51 16.27 22.06
C ASN A 119 -12.48 15.04 21.17
N PRO A 120 -13.62 14.39 20.88
CA PRO A 120 -13.68 13.19 20.08
C PRO A 120 -13.11 13.39 18.68
N ILE A 121 -12.40 12.37 18.19
CA ILE A 121 -11.70 12.38 16.89
C ILE A 121 -12.10 11.15 16.10
N SER A 122 -12.34 11.35 14.82
CA SER A 122 -12.61 10.26 13.89
C SER A 122 -11.86 10.47 12.58
N MET A 123 -11.52 9.38 11.91
CA MET A 123 -10.88 9.37 10.59
C MET A 123 -11.78 8.64 9.61
N TYR A 124 -11.98 9.22 8.44
CA TYR A 124 -12.81 8.67 7.38
C TYR A 124 -12.08 8.62 6.06
N TYR A 125 -12.33 7.58 5.28
CA TYR A 125 -11.94 7.54 3.87
C TYR A 125 -12.79 8.54 3.05
N GLU A 126 -12.46 8.75 1.79
CA GLU A 126 -13.20 9.63 0.89
C GLU A 126 -14.68 9.21 0.73
N ASN A 127 -14.95 7.92 0.73
CA ASN A 127 -16.30 7.34 0.69
C ASN A 127 -17.05 7.43 2.04
N LEU A 128 -16.54 8.18 3.00
CA LEU A 128 -17.08 8.38 4.35
C LEU A 128 -17.13 7.11 5.21
N SER A 129 -16.50 6.01 4.82
CA SER A 129 -16.34 4.86 5.70
C SER A 129 -15.34 5.16 6.82
N CYS A 130 -15.69 4.80 8.05
CA CYS A 130 -14.87 5.05 9.22
C CYS A 130 -13.61 4.17 9.23
N LEU A 131 -12.45 4.80 9.27
CA LEU A 131 -11.15 4.13 9.43
C LEU A 131 -10.81 3.90 10.90
N ALA A 132 -10.92 4.94 11.71
CA ALA A 132 -10.65 4.92 13.15
C ALA A 132 -11.48 5.98 13.86
N THR A 133 -11.84 5.74 15.10
CA THR A 133 -12.60 6.67 15.92
C THR A 133 -12.29 6.48 17.39
N THR A 134 -12.38 7.56 18.18
CA THR A 134 -12.30 7.55 19.65
C THR A 134 -13.67 7.34 20.29
N TYR A 135 -14.74 7.30 19.51
CA TYR A 135 -16.05 6.90 20.02
C TYR A 135 -16.11 5.38 20.28
N GLU A 136 -16.89 4.96 21.27
CA GLU A 136 -17.13 3.55 21.56
C GLU A 136 -17.87 2.85 20.40
N GLU A 137 -18.81 3.54 19.77
CA GLU A 137 -19.53 3.05 18.58
C GLU A 137 -19.06 3.78 17.32
N LYS A 138 -19.09 3.10 16.18
CA LYS A 138 -18.77 3.70 14.89
C LYS A 138 -19.78 4.80 14.59
N SER A 139 -19.33 6.05 14.62
CA SER A 139 -20.17 7.18 14.24
C SER A 139 -20.24 7.31 12.73
N SER A 140 -21.41 7.63 12.20
CA SER A 140 -21.56 8.12 10.83
C SER A 140 -21.17 9.59 10.79
N PHE A 141 -20.55 10.00 9.70
CA PHE A 141 -20.16 11.37 9.43
C PHE A 141 -20.74 11.81 8.09
N ASP A 142 -21.39 12.96 8.08
CA ASP A 142 -21.95 13.57 6.87
C ASP A 142 -21.33 14.95 6.66
N LEU A 143 -21.05 15.27 5.39
CA LEU A 143 -20.65 16.61 4.98
C LEU A 143 -21.91 17.46 4.83
N LEU A 144 -21.96 18.57 5.54
CA LEU A 144 -23.11 19.49 5.53
C LEU A 144 -22.88 20.65 4.55
N ASP A 145 -23.96 21.23 4.05
CA ASP A 145 -23.90 22.39 3.13
C ASP A 145 -23.34 23.66 3.77
N ASN A 146 -23.27 23.71 5.12
CA ASN A 146 -22.77 24.86 5.88
C ASN A 146 -21.25 24.87 6.10
N ILE A 147 -20.51 23.99 5.43
CA ILE A 147 -19.07 23.88 5.56
C ILE A 147 -18.35 25.14 5.05
N LYS A 148 -17.41 25.65 5.83
CA LYS A 148 -16.61 26.84 5.54
C LYS A 148 -15.14 26.59 5.84
N GLU A 149 -14.26 27.28 5.10
CA GLU A 149 -12.85 27.34 5.47
C GLU A 149 -12.68 28.00 6.84
N TYR A 150 -11.76 27.45 7.62
CA TYR A 150 -11.44 27.94 8.95
C TYR A 150 -9.94 28.24 9.04
N SER A 151 -9.62 29.46 9.47
CA SER A 151 -8.24 29.88 9.74
C SER A 151 -8.15 30.34 11.20
N PRO A 152 -7.44 29.63 12.07
CA PRO A 152 -7.18 30.10 13.42
C PRO A 152 -6.19 31.28 13.42
N GLU A 153 -6.00 31.89 14.58
CA GLU A 153 -5.08 33.03 14.75
C GLU A 153 -3.60 32.65 14.50
N ILE A 154 -3.26 31.38 14.66
CA ILE A 154 -1.91 30.86 14.38
C ILE A 154 -1.80 30.35 12.95
N ARG A 155 -0.58 30.43 12.39
CA ARG A 155 -0.31 29.87 11.07
C ARG A 155 -0.25 28.35 11.14
N LEU A 156 -1.19 27.69 10.46
CA LEU A 156 -1.27 26.23 10.33
C LEU A 156 -0.71 25.76 8.99
N ARG A 157 -0.27 24.49 8.93
CA ARG A 157 0.27 23.85 7.73
C ARG A 157 -0.81 23.17 6.88
N TYR A 158 -1.91 22.78 7.53
CA TYR A 158 -3.02 22.09 6.89
C TYR A 158 -4.23 22.99 6.74
N ASN A 159 -5.08 22.68 5.76
CA ASN A 159 -6.34 23.37 5.56
C ASN A 159 -7.40 22.81 6.52
N TYR A 160 -8.07 23.68 7.21
CA TYR A 160 -9.16 23.33 8.10
C TYR A 160 -10.49 23.78 7.51
N LEU A 161 -11.46 22.91 7.59
CA LEU A 161 -12.84 23.21 7.30
C LEU A 161 -13.63 23.12 8.59
N LYS A 162 -14.64 23.98 8.75
CA LYS A 162 -15.53 23.99 9.91
C LYS A 162 -16.96 23.88 9.44
N GLN A 163 -17.74 23.00 10.09
CA GLN A 163 -19.18 22.92 9.91
C GLN A 163 -19.87 22.93 11.27
N ASP A 164 -21.13 23.41 11.28
CA ASP A 164 -21.98 23.40 12.46
C ASP A 164 -22.88 22.16 12.40
N ALA A 165 -22.67 21.22 13.31
CA ALA A 165 -23.48 20.01 13.47
C ALA A 165 -24.70 20.25 14.39
N GLY A 166 -25.08 21.47 14.64
CA GLY A 166 -26.24 21.89 15.43
C GLY A 166 -26.00 21.91 16.93
N LYS A 167 -25.36 20.92 17.52
CA LYS A 167 -25.02 20.87 18.96
C LYS A 167 -23.58 21.28 19.28
N TYR A 168 -22.68 21.15 18.30
CA TYR A 168 -21.25 21.43 18.41
C TYR A 168 -20.67 21.72 17.01
N ASN A 169 -19.51 22.35 17.00
CA ASN A 169 -18.76 22.52 15.76
C ASN A 169 -17.96 21.27 15.44
N GLN A 170 -17.78 21.00 14.16
CA GLN A 170 -16.87 19.97 13.66
C GLN A 170 -15.74 20.63 12.85
N TYR A 171 -14.52 20.25 13.12
CA TYR A 171 -13.36 20.64 12.35
C TYR A 171 -12.94 19.46 11.48
N ILE A 172 -12.82 19.69 10.19
CA ILE A 172 -12.51 18.67 9.20
C ILE A 172 -11.21 19.03 8.53
N ILE A 173 -10.28 18.10 8.51
CA ILE A 173 -8.95 18.29 7.94
C ILE A 173 -8.78 17.25 6.82
N PRO A 174 -8.92 17.65 5.54
CA PRO A 174 -8.69 16.77 4.41
C PRO A 174 -7.19 16.59 4.19
N ILE A 175 -6.71 15.36 4.20
CA ILE A 175 -5.30 15.02 4.04
C ILE A 175 -5.15 13.88 3.06
N THR A 176 -4.17 13.99 2.15
CA THR A 176 -3.77 12.88 1.31
C THR A 176 -2.47 12.30 1.85
N PHE A 177 -2.51 11.01 2.19
CA PHE A 177 -1.35 10.27 2.64
C PHE A 177 -0.63 9.60 1.46
N ILE A 178 0.52 8.97 1.75
CA ILE A 178 1.30 8.23 0.75
C ILE A 178 0.42 7.17 0.07
N GLY A 179 0.65 6.93 -1.22
CA GLY A 179 -0.21 6.04 -2.02
C GLY A 179 -1.52 6.68 -2.50
N ASN A 180 -1.61 8.03 -2.45
CA ASN A 180 -2.81 8.80 -2.84
C ASN A 180 -4.07 8.38 -2.07
N ILE A 181 -3.93 8.09 -0.78
CA ILE A 181 -5.05 7.73 0.10
C ILE A 181 -5.62 9.01 0.71
N PRO A 182 -6.78 9.52 0.24
CA PRO A 182 -7.45 10.67 0.82
C PRO A 182 -8.19 10.27 2.09
N ILE A 183 -7.91 10.97 3.17
CA ILE A 183 -8.53 10.77 4.48
C ILE A 183 -9.01 12.11 5.02
N LYS A 184 -10.16 12.12 5.68
CA LYS A 184 -10.67 13.25 6.44
C LYS A 184 -10.52 12.95 7.92
N ILE A 185 -9.80 13.83 8.65
CA ILE A 185 -9.76 13.79 10.11
C ILE A 185 -10.84 14.76 10.58
N VAL A 186 -11.73 14.27 11.43
CA VAL A 186 -12.87 15.03 11.96
C VAL A 186 -12.72 15.13 13.47
N ILE A 187 -12.82 16.35 14.00
CA ILE A 187 -12.74 16.63 15.42
C ILE A 187 -14.06 17.29 15.84
N ASP A 188 -14.74 16.67 16.77
CA ASP A 188 -16.01 17.14 17.31
C ASP A 188 -15.77 18.01 18.54
N GLU A 189 -15.99 19.32 18.45
CA GLU A 189 -15.84 20.28 19.54
C GLU A 189 -16.96 20.12 20.57
N LYS A 190 -17.02 18.96 21.25
CA LYS A 190 -18.10 18.58 22.15
C LYS A 190 -17.82 18.96 23.61
N ASN A 191 -16.61 18.68 24.06
CA ASN A 191 -16.28 18.79 25.50
C ASN A 191 -15.77 20.17 25.83
N ARG A 192 -14.94 20.76 24.98
CA ARG A 192 -14.42 22.12 25.15
C ARG A 192 -14.04 22.76 23.81
N LYS A 193 -13.94 24.08 23.78
CA LYS A 193 -13.46 24.83 22.61
C LYS A 193 -11.98 24.53 22.35
N LEU A 194 -11.63 24.41 21.07
CA LEU A 194 -10.25 24.25 20.63
C LEU A 194 -9.48 25.56 20.81
N THR A 195 -8.26 25.44 21.28
CA THR A 195 -7.30 26.54 21.47
C THR A 195 -6.15 26.44 20.47
N ASN A 196 -5.31 27.49 20.38
CA ASN A 196 -4.13 27.47 19.52
C ASN A 196 -3.18 26.30 19.85
N PHE A 197 -3.06 25.89 21.10
CA PHE A 197 -2.27 24.73 21.51
C PHE A 197 -2.86 23.42 20.96
N ASP A 198 -4.19 23.31 20.90
CA ASP A 198 -4.84 22.12 20.37
C ASP A 198 -4.58 21.97 18.87
N PHE A 199 -4.63 23.07 18.12
CA PHE A 199 -4.26 23.04 16.71
C PHE A 199 -2.80 22.61 16.49
N VAL A 200 -1.88 23.04 17.33
CA VAL A 200 -0.47 22.56 17.30
C VAL A 200 -0.41 21.06 17.59
N ALA A 201 -1.14 20.56 18.58
CA ALA A 201 -1.18 19.13 18.89
C ALA A 201 -1.78 18.31 17.74
N ILE A 202 -2.83 18.81 17.10
CA ILE A 202 -3.45 18.20 15.92
C ILE A 202 -2.45 18.09 14.77
N GLU A 203 -1.71 19.16 14.45
CA GLU A 203 -0.71 19.12 13.40
C GLU A 203 0.43 18.13 13.68
N ASN A 204 0.88 18.05 14.92
CA ASN A 204 1.87 17.06 15.33
C ASN A 204 1.32 15.62 15.20
N ALA A 205 0.05 15.40 15.54
CA ALA A 205 -0.59 14.10 15.38
C ALA A 205 -0.77 13.73 13.91
N ILE A 206 -1.04 14.70 13.03
CA ILE A 206 -1.07 14.48 11.57
C ILE A 206 0.30 14.04 11.06
N ASP A 207 1.39 14.66 11.52
CA ASP A 207 2.73 14.22 11.18
C ASP A 207 3.02 12.80 11.68
N ALA A 208 2.56 12.47 12.89
CA ALA A 208 2.63 11.13 13.44
C ALA A 208 1.86 10.10 12.59
N LEU A 209 0.66 10.44 12.15
CA LEU A 209 -0.13 9.64 11.22
C LEU A 209 0.58 9.46 9.88
N ARG A 210 1.22 10.52 9.34
CA ARG A 210 2.02 10.41 8.10
C ARG A 210 3.15 9.39 8.25
N TYR A 211 3.84 9.36 9.38
CA TYR A 211 4.86 8.36 9.66
C TYR A 211 4.26 6.96 9.69
N SER A 212 3.15 6.74 10.41
CA SER A 212 2.48 5.44 10.48
C SER A 212 2.06 4.95 9.10
N PHE A 213 1.36 5.77 8.30
CA PHE A 213 0.97 5.40 6.94
C PHE A 213 2.15 5.17 6.01
N THR A 214 3.21 5.97 6.13
CA THR A 214 4.44 5.79 5.33
C THR A 214 5.14 4.49 5.68
N PHE A 215 5.21 4.15 6.96
CA PHE A 215 5.80 2.91 7.42
C PHE A 215 5.02 1.70 6.93
N ASP A 216 3.69 1.72 7.06
CA ASP A 216 2.81 0.64 6.60
C ASP A 216 2.88 0.48 5.07
N PHE A 217 2.91 1.59 4.34
CA PHE A 217 3.08 1.57 2.89
C PHE A 217 4.43 0.96 2.49
N ALA A 218 5.53 1.41 3.12
CA ALA A 218 6.87 0.89 2.84
C ALA A 218 6.97 -0.61 3.18
N LYS A 219 6.42 -1.03 4.33
CA LYS A 219 6.34 -2.43 4.73
C LYS A 219 5.59 -3.27 3.70
N ASN A 220 4.43 -2.80 3.24
CA ASN A 220 3.62 -3.48 2.23
C ASN A 220 4.34 -3.57 0.88
N GLU A 221 5.05 -2.51 0.45
CA GLU A 221 5.83 -2.54 -0.79
C GLU A 221 7.03 -3.49 -0.70
N ILE A 222 7.70 -3.58 0.45
CA ILE A 222 8.75 -4.56 0.70
C ILE A 222 8.18 -5.97 0.63
N HIS A 223 7.03 -6.24 1.26
CA HIS A 223 6.37 -7.54 1.18
C HIS A 223 5.96 -7.90 -0.25
N LYS A 224 5.37 -6.98 -1.00
CA LYS A 224 5.02 -7.19 -2.41
C LYS A 224 6.27 -7.52 -3.25
N LYS A 225 7.37 -6.77 -3.04
CA LYS A 225 8.65 -7.03 -3.72
C LYS A 225 9.19 -8.40 -3.36
N TYR A 226 9.19 -8.77 -2.09
CA TYR A 226 9.67 -10.06 -1.61
C TYR A 226 8.85 -11.22 -2.19
N HIS A 227 7.51 -11.14 -2.15
CA HIS A 227 6.61 -12.13 -2.76
C HIS A 227 6.84 -12.25 -4.26
N ARG A 228 7.06 -11.12 -4.95
CA ARG A 228 7.38 -11.11 -6.38
C ARG A 228 8.67 -11.86 -6.66
N ASP A 229 9.72 -11.57 -5.93
CA ASP A 229 11.03 -12.18 -6.13
C ASP A 229 10.99 -13.69 -5.84
N ILE A 230 10.27 -14.12 -4.79
CA ILE A 230 9.99 -15.54 -4.50
C ILE A 230 9.25 -16.20 -5.68
N PHE A 231 8.18 -15.57 -6.19
CA PHE A 231 7.42 -16.11 -7.31
C PHE A 231 8.29 -16.30 -8.56
N PHE A 232 9.08 -15.27 -8.93
CA PHE A 232 9.94 -15.40 -10.11
C PHE A 232 11.05 -16.43 -9.92
N ASN A 233 11.59 -16.60 -8.74
CA ASN A 233 12.54 -17.68 -8.43
C ASN A 233 11.87 -19.06 -8.58
N LEU A 234 10.63 -19.20 -8.09
CA LEU A 234 9.84 -20.42 -8.19
C LEU A 234 9.57 -20.82 -9.66
N VAL A 235 9.15 -19.87 -10.50
CA VAL A 235 8.78 -20.16 -11.90
C VAL A 235 9.99 -20.26 -12.85
N ASN A 236 11.13 -19.68 -12.48
CA ASN A 236 12.37 -19.79 -13.25
C ASN A 236 13.22 -21.00 -12.87
N SER A 237 12.77 -21.87 -11.97
CA SER A 237 13.46 -23.10 -11.54
C SER A 237 14.84 -22.85 -10.92
N GLN A 238 15.01 -21.78 -10.18
CA GLN A 238 16.25 -21.43 -9.48
C GLN A 238 16.34 -22.02 -8.06
N LEU A 239 15.26 -22.72 -7.62
CA LEU A 239 15.14 -23.24 -6.26
C LEU A 239 15.32 -24.77 -6.21
N ASN A 240 15.91 -25.26 -5.10
CA ASN A 240 15.96 -26.66 -4.72
C ASN A 240 14.56 -27.17 -4.33
N TYR A 241 14.44 -28.48 -4.06
CA TYR A 241 13.17 -29.09 -3.67
C TYR A 241 12.59 -28.49 -2.37
N ASP A 242 13.42 -28.37 -1.33
CA ASP A 242 13.01 -27.84 -0.03
C ASP A 242 12.69 -26.33 -0.12
N ASP A 243 13.53 -25.56 -0.80
CA ASP A 243 13.33 -24.14 -1.04
C ASP A 243 12.05 -23.87 -1.86
N THR A 244 11.70 -24.77 -2.81
CA THR A 244 10.46 -24.69 -3.58
C THR A 244 9.22 -24.83 -2.70
N THR A 245 9.28 -25.72 -1.68
CA THR A 245 8.16 -25.93 -0.75
C THR A 245 8.01 -24.73 0.19
N GLU A 246 9.12 -24.20 0.68
CA GLU A 246 9.12 -23.00 1.52
C GLU A 246 8.60 -21.79 0.76
N ALA A 247 9.08 -21.56 -0.46
CA ALA A 247 8.61 -20.50 -1.35
C ALA A 247 7.10 -20.61 -1.62
N ALA A 248 6.59 -21.80 -1.86
CA ALA A 248 5.17 -22.04 -2.08
C ALA A 248 4.33 -21.74 -0.82
N ASN A 249 4.82 -22.12 0.35
CA ASN A 249 4.17 -21.80 1.63
C ASN A 249 4.11 -20.28 1.87
N MET A 250 5.20 -19.55 1.60
CA MET A 250 5.24 -18.09 1.71
C MET A 250 4.24 -17.40 0.78
N LEU A 251 3.98 -18.00 -0.40
CA LEU A 251 3.00 -17.51 -1.36
C LEU A 251 1.60 -18.10 -1.15
N ASN A 252 1.35 -18.86 -0.08
CA ASN A 252 0.10 -19.57 0.21
C ASN A 252 -0.39 -20.47 -0.94
N LEU A 253 0.54 -21.11 -1.65
CA LEU A 253 0.25 -22.04 -2.74
C LEU A 253 0.14 -23.47 -2.24
N LYS A 254 -0.83 -24.22 -2.79
CA LYS A 254 -1.12 -25.61 -2.41
C LYS A 254 -0.73 -26.58 -3.50
N GLU A 255 -0.35 -27.80 -3.14
CA GLU A 255 0.04 -28.83 -4.09
C GLU A 255 -1.16 -29.52 -4.78
N ASP A 256 -2.31 -29.51 -4.12
CA ASP A 256 -3.56 -30.12 -4.59
C ASP A 256 -4.46 -29.15 -5.37
N ALA A 257 -4.10 -27.88 -5.46
CA ALA A 257 -4.87 -26.85 -6.17
C ALA A 257 -4.44 -26.74 -7.64
N TYR A 258 -5.33 -26.22 -8.46
CA TYR A 258 -5.08 -25.91 -9.86
C TYR A 258 -4.74 -24.45 -10.05
N TYR A 259 -3.76 -24.18 -10.92
CA TYR A 259 -3.27 -22.84 -11.19
C TYR A 259 -3.07 -22.61 -12.68
N ARG A 260 -3.22 -21.36 -13.08
CA ARG A 260 -2.90 -20.90 -14.44
C ARG A 260 -2.13 -19.60 -14.37
N VAL A 261 -1.12 -19.47 -15.21
CA VAL A 261 -0.36 -18.23 -15.35
C VAL A 261 -0.81 -17.47 -16.58
N VAL A 262 -1.14 -16.20 -16.40
CA VAL A 262 -1.47 -15.25 -17.46
C VAL A 262 -0.44 -14.13 -17.44
N SER A 263 0.26 -13.92 -18.57
CA SER A 263 1.26 -12.87 -18.72
C SER A 263 0.71 -11.74 -19.58
N PHE A 264 0.83 -10.51 -19.09
CA PHE A 264 0.43 -9.29 -19.77
C PHE A 264 1.67 -8.46 -20.08
N HIS A 265 1.72 -7.89 -21.26
CA HIS A 265 2.85 -7.07 -21.70
C HIS A 265 2.37 -5.86 -22.50
N SER A 266 2.80 -4.68 -22.08
CA SER A 266 2.60 -3.43 -22.81
C SER A 266 3.87 -3.15 -23.62
N ILE A 267 3.75 -3.04 -24.95
CA ILE A 267 4.89 -2.83 -25.86
C ILE A 267 4.63 -1.53 -26.63
N PRO A 268 5.47 -0.50 -26.50
CA PRO A 268 5.43 0.64 -27.41
C PRO A 268 5.69 0.19 -28.86
N GLU A 269 5.04 0.81 -29.80
CA GLU A 269 5.21 0.51 -31.24
C GLU A 269 6.64 0.83 -31.70
N ASP A 270 7.26 1.87 -31.14
CA ASP A 270 8.65 2.24 -31.36
C ASP A 270 9.59 1.55 -30.37
N GLN A 271 10.28 0.51 -30.81
CA GLN A 271 11.23 -0.29 -30.02
C GLN A 271 12.48 0.49 -29.54
N LYS A 272 12.60 1.78 -29.82
CA LYS A 272 13.78 2.62 -29.51
C LYS A 272 13.81 3.15 -28.08
N GLU A 273 12.68 3.28 -27.41
CA GLU A 273 12.62 3.72 -26.01
C GLU A 273 12.52 2.51 -25.07
N LYS A 274 13.68 1.99 -24.68
CA LYS A 274 13.77 1.03 -23.57
C LYS A 274 13.50 1.78 -22.25
N TYR A 275 12.36 1.49 -21.60
CA TYR A 275 12.04 1.89 -20.23
C TYR A 275 11.79 3.39 -20.01
N SER A 276 10.70 3.92 -20.57
CA SER A 276 10.22 5.26 -20.21
C SER A 276 9.42 5.23 -18.89
N LEU A 277 9.40 6.35 -18.16
CA LEU A 277 8.55 6.51 -16.97
C LEU A 277 7.06 6.27 -17.30
N LYS A 278 6.63 6.63 -18.51
CA LYS A 278 5.26 6.37 -19.01
C LYS A 278 4.90 4.88 -19.01
N GLN A 279 5.86 3.99 -19.33
CA GLN A 279 5.61 2.55 -19.31
C GLN A 279 5.42 2.01 -17.90
N LEU A 280 6.11 2.56 -16.92
CA LEU A 280 5.92 2.19 -15.49
C LEU A 280 4.51 2.58 -15.03
N ASP A 281 4.06 3.77 -15.36
CA ASP A 281 2.71 4.25 -15.04
C ASP A 281 1.63 3.38 -15.70
N GLU A 282 1.83 2.97 -16.97
CA GLU A 282 0.92 2.06 -17.67
C GLU A 282 0.86 0.68 -17.00
N VAL A 283 2.00 0.12 -16.63
CA VAL A 283 2.08 -1.18 -15.93
C VAL A 283 1.34 -1.11 -14.60
N ASP A 284 1.47 0.00 -13.86
CA ASP A 284 0.77 0.19 -12.58
C ASP A 284 -0.75 0.25 -12.77
N ILE A 285 -1.22 1.02 -13.75
CA ILE A 285 -2.65 1.11 -14.06
C ILE A 285 -3.24 -0.24 -14.49
N ILE A 286 -2.53 -0.98 -15.33
CA ILE A 286 -2.97 -2.30 -15.77
C ILE A 286 -3.01 -3.25 -14.56
N ALA A 287 -2.00 -3.24 -13.70
CA ALA A 287 -1.96 -4.07 -12.51
C ALA A 287 -3.11 -3.76 -11.55
N ASP A 288 -3.44 -2.49 -11.35
CA ASP A 288 -4.55 -2.06 -10.52
C ASP A 288 -5.91 -2.53 -11.09
N GLN A 289 -6.12 -2.41 -12.41
CA GLN A 289 -7.33 -2.90 -13.06
C GLN A 289 -7.47 -4.42 -12.94
N ILE A 290 -6.36 -5.17 -13.12
CA ILE A 290 -6.35 -6.62 -12.94
C ILE A 290 -6.71 -6.96 -11.47
N SER A 291 -6.13 -6.23 -10.51
CA SER A 291 -6.39 -6.45 -9.08
C SER A 291 -7.84 -6.17 -8.69
N MET A 292 -8.48 -5.18 -9.29
CA MET A 292 -9.91 -4.90 -9.09
C MET A 292 -10.79 -6.00 -9.65
N PHE A 293 -10.43 -6.57 -10.80
CA PHE A 293 -11.21 -7.61 -11.48
C PHE A 293 -10.99 -8.99 -10.86
N TYR A 294 -9.77 -9.26 -10.39
CA TYR A 294 -9.32 -10.51 -9.76
C TYR A 294 -8.70 -10.27 -8.37
N PRO A 295 -9.50 -9.85 -7.37
CA PRO A 295 -8.98 -9.46 -6.05
C PRO A 295 -8.40 -10.61 -5.23
N LYS A 296 -8.67 -11.88 -5.62
CA LYS A 296 -8.18 -13.09 -4.94
C LYS A 296 -6.93 -13.68 -5.60
N ASP A 297 -6.56 -13.20 -6.79
CA ASP A 297 -5.45 -13.73 -7.55
C ASP A 297 -4.15 -12.98 -7.21
N HIS A 298 -3.02 -13.68 -7.31
CA HIS A 298 -1.72 -13.07 -7.07
C HIS A 298 -1.23 -12.36 -8.34
N ILE A 299 -0.91 -11.08 -8.22
CA ILE A 299 -0.45 -10.25 -9.32
C ILE A 299 0.97 -9.77 -9.04
N TYR A 300 1.87 -10.11 -9.94
CA TYR A 300 3.28 -9.74 -9.85
C TYR A 300 3.65 -8.84 -11.02
N LYS A 301 4.13 -7.64 -10.71
CA LYS A 301 4.56 -6.67 -11.74
C LYS A 301 6.08 -6.56 -11.82
N ASN A 302 6.57 -6.45 -13.04
CA ASN A 302 7.94 -6.10 -13.37
C ASN A 302 7.92 -4.86 -14.27
N VAL A 303 9.05 -4.32 -14.68
CA VAL A 303 9.19 -3.07 -15.45
C VAL A 303 8.31 -3.01 -16.71
N SER A 304 8.11 -4.14 -17.41
CA SER A 304 7.34 -4.18 -18.66
C SER A 304 6.32 -5.32 -18.73
N GLN A 305 6.19 -6.09 -17.66
CA GLN A 305 5.38 -7.30 -17.64
C GLN A 305 4.59 -7.41 -16.35
N ILE A 306 3.34 -7.81 -16.47
CA ILE A 306 2.50 -8.22 -15.34
C ILE A 306 2.23 -9.70 -15.49
N VAL A 307 2.34 -10.42 -14.40
CA VAL A 307 2.05 -11.86 -14.34
C VAL A 307 0.95 -12.06 -13.31
N MET A 308 -0.17 -12.60 -13.74
CA MET A 308 -1.28 -12.99 -12.88
C MET A 308 -1.24 -14.50 -12.69
N LEU A 309 -1.20 -14.93 -11.45
CA LEU A 309 -1.36 -16.32 -11.04
C LEU A 309 -2.79 -16.54 -10.62
N GLN A 310 -3.59 -17.18 -11.48
CA GLN A 310 -4.98 -17.51 -11.21
C GLN A 310 -5.08 -18.85 -10.51
N LYS A 311 -5.88 -18.91 -9.46
CA LYS A 311 -6.33 -20.16 -8.87
C LYS A 311 -7.58 -20.64 -9.63
N MET A 312 -7.56 -21.89 -10.11
CA MET A 312 -8.63 -22.49 -10.88
C MET A 312 -9.35 -23.56 -10.03
N ASP A 313 -10.63 -23.76 -10.31
CA ASP A 313 -11.45 -24.75 -9.56
C ASP A 313 -11.22 -26.17 -10.09
N SER A 314 -10.79 -26.31 -11.35
CA SER A 314 -10.55 -27.61 -11.99
C SER A 314 -9.40 -27.56 -13.00
N ASP A 315 -9.05 -28.71 -13.58
CA ASP A 315 -8.08 -28.86 -14.65
C ASP A 315 -8.56 -28.34 -16.02
N LYS A 316 -9.83 -27.98 -16.14
CA LYS A 316 -10.43 -27.45 -17.37
C LYS A 316 -10.92 -26.02 -17.15
N GLU A 317 -10.68 -25.21 -18.18
CA GLU A 317 -11.21 -23.86 -18.21
C GLU A 317 -12.71 -23.90 -18.55
N ASP A 318 -13.52 -23.27 -17.71
CA ASP A 318 -14.93 -23.03 -17.99
C ASP A 318 -15.12 -21.79 -18.89
N ASP A 319 -16.27 -21.75 -19.58
CA ASP A 319 -16.57 -20.64 -20.50
C ASP A 319 -16.73 -19.31 -19.79
N ASP A 320 -17.13 -19.31 -18.53
CA ASP A 320 -17.30 -18.07 -17.74
C ASP A 320 -15.94 -17.47 -17.33
N SER A 321 -14.97 -18.29 -16.94
CA SER A 321 -13.60 -17.85 -16.69
C SER A 321 -12.98 -17.24 -17.96
N ARG A 322 -13.25 -17.83 -19.12
CA ARG A 322 -12.76 -17.32 -20.41
C ARG A 322 -13.41 -15.98 -20.77
N LYS A 323 -14.71 -15.86 -20.61
CA LYS A 323 -15.46 -14.61 -20.85
C LYS A 323 -14.94 -13.50 -19.95
N ARG A 324 -14.81 -13.79 -18.65
CA ARG A 324 -14.31 -12.83 -17.67
C ARG A 324 -12.90 -12.32 -17.98
N LEU A 325 -12.01 -13.19 -18.43
CA LEU A 325 -10.66 -12.78 -18.85
C LEU A 325 -10.71 -11.88 -20.10
N ASN A 326 -11.56 -12.19 -21.08
CA ASN A 326 -11.73 -11.35 -22.27
C ASN A 326 -12.31 -9.98 -21.92
N GLU A 327 -13.31 -9.90 -21.03
CA GLU A 327 -13.87 -8.64 -20.54
C GLU A 327 -12.80 -7.76 -19.88
N LEU A 328 -11.95 -8.35 -19.02
CA LEU A 328 -10.82 -7.63 -18.44
C LEU A 328 -9.91 -7.05 -19.51
N ILE A 329 -9.55 -7.87 -20.51
CA ILE A 329 -8.66 -7.44 -21.60
C ILE A 329 -9.26 -6.28 -22.38
N ASP A 330 -10.56 -6.29 -22.64
CA ASP A 330 -11.24 -5.20 -23.33
C ASP A 330 -11.29 -3.91 -22.51
N ILE A 331 -11.47 -4.04 -21.18
CA ILE A 331 -11.41 -2.89 -20.26
C ILE A 331 -10.00 -2.29 -20.25
N VAL A 332 -8.98 -3.12 -20.10
CA VAL A 332 -7.56 -2.69 -20.09
C VAL A 332 -7.20 -2.02 -21.42
N LYS A 333 -7.58 -2.62 -22.55
CA LYS A 333 -7.35 -2.03 -23.88
C LYS A 333 -7.98 -0.64 -23.99
N LYS A 334 -9.24 -0.50 -23.60
CA LYS A 334 -9.93 0.80 -23.63
C LYS A 334 -9.24 1.85 -22.75
N SER A 335 -8.71 1.46 -21.62
CA SER A 335 -7.95 2.34 -20.72
C SER A 335 -6.63 2.80 -21.34
N ILE A 336 -5.88 1.88 -21.96
CA ILE A 336 -4.62 2.19 -22.62
C ILE A 336 -4.86 3.07 -23.84
N SER A 337 -5.80 2.71 -24.71
CA SER A 337 -6.09 3.44 -25.95
C SER A 337 -6.55 4.90 -25.73
N LYS A 338 -7.15 5.19 -24.57
CA LYS A 338 -7.49 6.56 -24.18
C LYS A 338 -6.28 7.44 -23.87
N ARG A 339 -5.14 6.83 -23.52
CA ARG A 339 -3.92 7.53 -23.09
C ARG A 339 -2.85 7.54 -24.17
N ASP A 340 -2.66 6.41 -24.83
CA ASP A 340 -1.71 6.26 -25.94
C ASP A 340 -2.27 5.29 -26.99
N GLN A 341 -2.51 5.81 -28.20
CA GLN A 341 -3.05 5.03 -29.32
C GLN A 341 -2.01 4.07 -29.92
N ASN A 342 -0.72 4.27 -29.61
CA ASN A 342 0.38 3.51 -30.21
C ASN A 342 0.90 2.38 -29.32
N THR A 343 0.25 2.09 -28.19
CA THR A 343 0.70 1.01 -27.30
C THR A 343 0.01 -0.31 -27.63
N ASN A 344 0.80 -1.31 -27.98
CA ASN A 344 0.34 -2.69 -28.19
C ASN A 344 0.27 -3.45 -26.87
N PHE A 345 -0.92 -3.93 -26.54
CA PHE A 345 -1.16 -4.76 -25.36
C PHE A 345 -1.29 -6.24 -25.77
N ASN A 346 -0.44 -7.09 -25.21
CA ASN A 346 -0.38 -8.52 -25.52
C ASN A 346 -0.59 -9.36 -24.26
N VAL A 347 -1.40 -10.41 -24.39
CA VAL A 347 -1.72 -11.35 -23.30
C VAL A 347 -1.44 -12.77 -23.76
N GLY A 348 -0.58 -13.46 -23.01
CA GLY A 348 -0.31 -14.88 -23.18
C GLY A 348 -0.89 -15.68 -22.03
N VAL A 349 -1.63 -16.75 -22.35
CA VAL A 349 -2.28 -17.63 -21.36
C VAL A 349 -1.63 -19.00 -21.41
N GLY A 350 -1.08 -19.43 -20.26
CA GLY A 350 -0.56 -20.80 -20.08
C GLY A 350 -1.68 -21.81 -19.83
N GLU A 351 -1.34 -23.08 -19.81
CA GLU A 351 -2.26 -24.15 -19.45
C GLU A 351 -2.50 -24.21 -17.94
N ILE A 352 -3.62 -24.81 -17.56
CA ILE A 352 -3.94 -25.09 -16.16
C ILE A 352 -3.05 -26.25 -15.72
N VAL A 353 -2.39 -26.08 -14.59
CA VAL A 353 -1.49 -27.08 -14.00
C VAL A 353 -1.89 -27.39 -12.58
N LYS A 354 -1.69 -28.64 -12.14
CA LYS A 354 -1.92 -29.04 -10.76
C LYS A 354 -0.67 -28.81 -9.95
N GLY A 355 -0.83 -28.13 -8.81
CA GLY A 355 0.20 -27.87 -7.83
C GLY A 355 1.22 -26.81 -8.23
N TYR A 356 1.85 -26.22 -7.22
CA TYR A 356 2.83 -25.15 -7.38
C TYR A 356 4.12 -25.60 -8.10
N ARG A 357 4.48 -26.88 -8.03
CA ARG A 357 5.68 -27.43 -8.72
C ARG A 357 5.62 -27.33 -10.23
N ASN A 358 4.41 -27.31 -10.79
CA ASN A 358 4.18 -27.22 -12.22
C ASN A 358 3.97 -25.80 -12.74
N LEU A 359 3.99 -24.78 -11.84
CA LEU A 359 3.78 -23.38 -12.21
C LEU A 359 4.78 -22.88 -13.26
N LYS A 360 6.04 -23.36 -13.20
CA LYS A 360 7.05 -23.03 -14.20
C LYS A 360 6.63 -23.39 -15.62
N ASN A 361 5.88 -24.48 -15.79
CA ASN A 361 5.40 -24.91 -17.10
C ASN A 361 4.34 -23.93 -17.61
N SER A 362 3.33 -23.61 -16.80
CA SER A 362 2.29 -22.64 -17.15
C SER A 362 2.88 -21.25 -17.43
N TYR A 363 3.88 -20.83 -16.65
CA TYR A 363 4.58 -19.56 -16.88
C TYR A 363 5.37 -19.56 -18.20
N LYS A 364 6.14 -20.63 -18.49
CA LYS A 364 6.86 -20.79 -19.75
C LYS A 364 5.89 -20.76 -20.93
N GLN A 365 4.76 -21.48 -20.83
CA GLN A 365 3.71 -21.53 -21.84
C GLN A 365 3.06 -20.15 -22.08
N SER A 366 2.74 -19.40 -21.03
CA SER A 366 2.18 -18.05 -21.16
C SER A 366 3.14 -17.10 -21.89
N ARG A 367 4.45 -17.20 -21.63
CA ARG A 367 5.47 -16.42 -22.34
C ARG A 367 5.62 -16.82 -23.80
N ILE A 368 5.54 -18.12 -24.11
CA ILE A 368 5.54 -18.63 -25.47
C ILE A 368 4.33 -18.11 -26.24
N ALA A 369 3.13 -18.21 -25.66
CA ALA A 369 1.90 -17.70 -26.26
C ALA A 369 2.00 -16.21 -26.58
N MET A 370 2.59 -15.43 -25.67
CA MET A 370 2.80 -13.99 -25.87
C MET A 370 3.79 -13.69 -27.01
N LYS A 371 4.91 -14.43 -27.13
CA LYS A 371 5.85 -14.29 -28.24
C LYS A 371 5.21 -14.62 -29.59
N PHE A 372 4.28 -15.56 -29.60
CA PHE A 372 3.55 -15.97 -30.79
C PHE A 372 2.53 -14.95 -31.30
N MET A 373 2.24 -13.91 -30.53
CA MET A 373 1.22 -12.90 -30.85
C MET A 373 1.39 -12.30 -32.25
N LYS A 374 2.59 -11.90 -32.63
CA LYS A 374 2.88 -11.35 -33.98
C LYS A 374 2.50 -12.31 -35.10
N ILE A 375 2.80 -13.59 -34.91
CA ILE A 375 2.49 -14.66 -35.87
C ILE A 375 0.97 -14.92 -35.87
N ALA A 376 0.35 -14.99 -34.71
CA ALA A 376 -1.08 -15.18 -34.59
C ALA A 376 -1.89 -14.08 -35.31
N ARG A 377 -1.49 -12.82 -35.20
CA ARG A 377 -2.10 -11.68 -35.92
C ARG A 377 -2.01 -11.85 -37.43
N ARG A 378 -0.84 -12.33 -37.94
CA ARG A 378 -0.64 -12.57 -39.37
C ARG A 378 -1.50 -13.73 -39.87
N ILE A 379 -1.60 -14.83 -39.12
CA ILE A 379 -2.35 -16.01 -39.53
C ILE A 379 -3.84 -15.74 -39.51
N THR A 380 -4.36 -15.04 -38.48
CA THR A 380 -5.79 -14.76 -38.34
C THR A 380 -6.25 -13.55 -39.13
N GLY A 381 -5.35 -12.71 -39.63
CA GLY A 381 -5.67 -11.41 -40.24
C GLY A 381 -6.22 -10.36 -39.25
N ASP A 382 -6.30 -10.72 -37.96
CA ASP A 382 -6.83 -9.85 -36.90
C ASP A 382 -5.67 -9.10 -36.24
N ILE A 383 -5.45 -7.85 -36.68
CA ILE A 383 -4.42 -6.95 -36.16
C ILE A 383 -4.71 -6.60 -34.69
N ASN A 384 -5.99 -6.56 -34.30
CA ASN A 384 -6.43 -6.19 -32.96
C ASN A 384 -6.38 -7.34 -31.94
N LYS A 385 -5.98 -8.54 -32.36
CA LYS A 385 -5.85 -9.67 -31.47
C LYS A 385 -4.83 -9.40 -30.37
N SER A 386 -5.24 -9.54 -29.12
CA SER A 386 -4.41 -9.23 -27.94
C SER A 386 -4.19 -10.42 -27.02
N ILE A 387 -4.91 -11.51 -27.22
CA ILE A 387 -4.82 -12.72 -26.39
C ILE A 387 -4.46 -13.95 -27.23
N VAL A 388 -3.54 -14.75 -26.73
CA VAL A 388 -3.19 -16.05 -27.27
C VAL A 388 -3.15 -17.06 -26.12
N TYR A 389 -3.88 -18.16 -26.29
CA TYR A 389 -3.85 -19.31 -25.40
C TYR A 389 -2.81 -20.32 -25.92
N TYR A 390 -1.93 -20.80 -25.04
CA TYR A 390 -0.93 -21.80 -25.41
C TYR A 390 -1.57 -23.07 -25.96
N SER A 391 -2.66 -23.55 -25.34
CA SER A 391 -3.44 -24.73 -25.79
C SER A 391 -3.97 -24.61 -27.22
N LYS A 392 -4.14 -23.39 -27.74
CA LYS A 392 -4.64 -23.15 -29.11
C LYS A 392 -3.54 -23.01 -30.16
N LEU A 393 -2.27 -23.11 -29.78
CA LEU A 393 -1.15 -23.03 -30.72
C LEU A 393 -1.01 -24.26 -31.57
N GLY A 394 -1.53 -25.43 -31.16
CA GLY A 394 -1.46 -26.67 -31.91
C GLY A 394 -0.04 -27.02 -32.29
N ILE A 395 0.20 -27.34 -33.56
CA ILE A 395 1.52 -27.73 -34.12
C ILE A 395 2.60 -26.64 -33.88
N PHE A 396 2.20 -25.37 -33.73
CA PHE A 396 3.16 -24.31 -33.51
C PHE A 396 3.85 -24.41 -32.14
N GLN A 397 3.31 -25.15 -31.17
CA GLN A 397 3.98 -25.43 -29.89
C GLN A 397 5.33 -26.10 -30.14
N SER A 398 5.36 -27.12 -31.00
CA SER A 398 6.59 -27.86 -31.36
C SER A 398 7.62 -26.98 -32.08
N PHE A 399 7.17 -26.02 -32.88
CA PHE A 399 8.09 -25.09 -33.57
C PHE A 399 8.71 -24.04 -32.64
N ILE A 400 8.03 -23.65 -31.58
CA ILE A 400 8.54 -22.65 -30.64
C ILE A 400 9.51 -23.26 -29.62
N GLU A 401 9.38 -24.55 -29.34
CA GLU A 401 10.32 -25.30 -28.50
C GLU A 401 11.69 -25.48 -29.17
N LEU A 402 11.77 -25.31 -30.50
CA LEU A 402 13.02 -25.27 -31.25
C LEU A 402 13.64 -23.87 -31.08
N ASP A 403 14.56 -23.70 -30.15
CA ASP A 403 15.23 -22.42 -29.82
C ASP A 403 16.00 -21.76 -30.98
N ASP A 404 16.15 -22.46 -32.12
CA ASP A 404 16.92 -22.02 -33.29
C ASP A 404 16.03 -21.92 -34.54
N ILE A 405 15.82 -20.70 -35.03
CA ILE A 405 15.10 -20.43 -36.29
C ILE A 405 15.73 -21.18 -37.47
N ASN A 406 17.04 -21.43 -37.45
CA ASN A 406 17.69 -22.20 -38.53
C ASN A 406 17.28 -23.68 -38.55
N LYS A 407 16.89 -24.23 -37.39
CA LYS A 407 16.30 -25.58 -37.32
C LYS A 407 14.93 -25.62 -37.99
N LEU A 408 14.15 -24.53 -37.94
CA LEU A 408 12.86 -24.43 -38.63
C LEU A 408 13.00 -24.44 -40.16
N LYS A 409 14.07 -23.88 -40.68
CA LYS A 409 14.33 -23.91 -42.14
C LYS A 409 14.38 -25.32 -42.71
N LYS A 410 14.77 -26.31 -41.91
CA LYS A 410 14.81 -27.74 -42.35
C LYS A 410 13.42 -28.33 -42.59
N TYR A 411 12.39 -27.76 -41.99
CA TYR A 411 10.99 -28.20 -42.12
C TYR A 411 10.26 -27.48 -43.24
N VAL A 412 10.87 -26.46 -43.86
CA VAL A 412 10.27 -25.77 -45.01
C VAL A 412 10.38 -26.68 -46.21
N PRO A 413 9.27 -27.08 -46.88
CA PRO A 413 9.32 -27.89 -48.07
C PRO A 413 10.22 -27.26 -49.14
N CYS A 414 11.01 -28.08 -49.80
CA CYS A 414 11.94 -27.58 -50.83
C CYS A 414 11.22 -26.86 -51.98
N THR A 415 9.96 -27.21 -52.25
CA THR A 415 9.08 -26.50 -53.20
C THR A 415 8.82 -25.05 -52.81
N ILE A 416 8.58 -24.77 -51.52
CA ILE A 416 8.39 -23.40 -51.03
C ILE A 416 9.69 -22.60 -51.14
N THR A 417 10.83 -23.21 -50.79
CA THR A 417 12.13 -22.57 -50.93
C THR A 417 12.47 -22.26 -52.40
N LYS A 418 12.11 -23.16 -53.32
CA LYS A 418 12.27 -22.93 -54.75
C LYS A 418 11.38 -21.80 -55.24
N LEU A 419 10.14 -21.71 -54.75
CA LEU A 419 9.19 -20.67 -55.12
C LEU A 419 9.67 -19.29 -54.62
N ASP A 420 10.16 -19.21 -53.37
CA ASP A 420 10.74 -17.98 -52.79
C ASP A 420 11.96 -17.50 -53.61
N ASN A 421 12.85 -18.43 -53.99
CA ASN A 421 14.00 -18.11 -54.80
C ASN A 421 13.60 -17.65 -56.21
N TYR A 422 12.54 -18.23 -56.80
CA TYR A 422 12.01 -17.82 -58.08
C TYR A 422 11.41 -16.41 -58.01
N ASP A 423 10.59 -16.15 -57.02
CA ASP A 423 10.00 -14.82 -56.79
C ASP A 423 11.08 -13.73 -56.65
N ARG A 424 12.12 -13.99 -55.88
CA ARG A 424 13.26 -13.07 -55.70
C ARG A 424 14.03 -12.83 -57.00
N LYS A 425 14.18 -13.89 -57.81
CA LYS A 425 14.96 -13.82 -59.06
C LYS A 425 14.19 -13.12 -60.21
N HIS A 426 12.86 -13.30 -60.22
CA HIS A 426 12.02 -12.83 -61.33
C HIS A 426 11.07 -11.68 -60.92
N ASN A 427 11.19 -11.20 -59.68
CA ASN A 427 10.36 -10.13 -59.12
C ASN A 427 8.85 -10.44 -59.25
N THR A 428 8.48 -11.71 -58.95
CA THR A 428 7.09 -12.20 -58.95
C THR A 428 6.58 -12.39 -57.54
N GLU A 429 5.26 -12.56 -57.38
CA GLU A 429 4.58 -12.75 -56.08
C GLU A 429 3.83 -14.08 -55.97
N LEU A 430 4.43 -15.16 -56.46
CA LEU A 430 3.81 -16.47 -56.48
C LEU A 430 3.57 -17.06 -55.09
N LEU A 431 4.47 -16.78 -54.14
CA LEU A 431 4.27 -17.15 -52.73
C LEU A 431 3.06 -16.41 -52.11
N HIS A 432 2.87 -15.15 -52.44
CA HIS A 432 1.72 -14.39 -52.01
C HIS A 432 0.40 -14.92 -52.60
N THR A 433 0.43 -15.26 -53.89
CA THR A 433 -0.70 -15.89 -54.61
C THR A 433 -1.05 -17.24 -54.00
N LEU A 434 -0.04 -18.10 -53.72
CA LEU A 434 -0.25 -19.39 -53.05
C LEU A 434 -0.85 -19.23 -51.68
N ASN A 435 -0.37 -18.27 -50.89
CA ASN A 435 -0.91 -17.98 -49.54
C ASN A 435 -2.38 -17.48 -49.59
N SER A 436 -2.71 -16.69 -50.59
CA SER A 436 -4.09 -16.22 -50.81
C SER A 436 -5.03 -17.34 -51.28
N TYR A 437 -4.52 -18.32 -51.99
CA TYR A 437 -5.27 -19.50 -52.46
C TYR A 437 -5.54 -20.52 -51.34
N ILE A 438 -4.63 -20.62 -50.36
CA ILE A 438 -4.74 -21.57 -49.23
C ILE A 438 -5.64 -21.02 -48.11
N ARG A 439 -5.86 -19.70 -48.04
CA ARG A 439 -6.80 -19.04 -47.11
C ARG A 439 -8.24 -19.16 -47.57
#